data_1c60d4bf6a538433732b41dabab282ad
#
_entry.id   1c60d4bf6a538433732b41dabab282ad
#
_cell.length_a   1.000
_cell.length_b   1.000
_cell.length_c   1.000
_cell.angle_alpha   90.00
_cell.angle_beta   90.00
_cell.angle_gamma   90.00
#
_symmetry.space_group_name_H-M   'P 1'
#
loop_
_entity.id
_entity.type
_entity.pdbx_description
1 polymer ?
#
loop_
_entity_poly.entity_id
_entity_poly.type
_entity_poly.pdbx_seq_one_letter_code
_entity_poly.pdbx_strand_id
1 'polypeptide(L)'
;MSTEVNIAIVCITENGKNLALKIQTLIKDSHVYIVSNKQNKLQLENESKNIFLVKEKLSVLTEKLFKDYQYILFIMATGIVVRVIAPYIVSKFSDPAIMVTDEKGENIISLLSGHMGGANEMTKR
;
A
#
# COMPACT_ATOMS: atom_id res chain seq x y z
N MET A 1 17.79 5.00 16.85
CA MET A 1 16.82 5.31 15.84
C MET A 1 16.39 4.06 15.08
N SER A 2 15.14 3.94 14.84
CA SER A 2 14.61 2.75 14.18
C SER A 2 15.07 2.66 12.73
N THR A 3 15.50 1.46 12.33
CA THR A 3 15.80 1.16 10.94
C THR A 3 14.63 0.43 10.27
N GLU A 4 13.49 0.39 10.94
CA GLU A 4 12.32 -0.32 10.44
C GLU A 4 11.79 0.31 9.18
N VAL A 5 11.34 -0.55 8.25
CA VAL A 5 10.67 -0.09 7.04
C VAL A 5 9.26 0.34 7.42
N ASN A 6 8.93 1.59 7.10
CA ASN A 6 7.60 2.14 7.35
C ASN A 6 6.78 1.97 6.08
N ILE A 7 6.09 0.82 5.97
CA ILE A 7 5.35 0.47 4.76
C ILE A 7 3.87 0.20 5.05
N ALA A 8 3.01 0.77 4.20
CA ALA A 8 1.58 0.49 4.19
C ALA A 8 1.26 -0.38 2.96
N ILE A 9 0.45 -1.42 3.17
CA ILE A 9 0.01 -2.30 2.10
C ILE A 9 -1.49 -2.11 1.97
N VAL A 10 -1.96 -1.71 0.78
CA VAL A 10 -3.36 -1.35 0.55
C VAL A 10 -4.01 -2.34 -0.41
N CYS A 11 -5.16 -2.88 -0.05
CA CYS A 11 -5.91 -3.80 -0.91
C CYS A 11 -7.39 -3.42 -0.93
N ILE A 12 -8.06 -3.75 -2.04
CA ILE A 12 -9.47 -3.44 -2.25
C ILE A 12 -10.30 -4.66 -2.68
N THR A 13 -9.67 -5.82 -2.83
CA THR A 13 -10.35 -7.05 -3.23
C THR A 13 -10.01 -8.17 -2.25
N GLU A 14 -10.79 -9.24 -2.31
CA GLU A 14 -10.55 -10.40 -1.45
C GLU A 14 -9.21 -11.05 -1.77
N ASN A 15 -8.91 -11.22 -3.06
CA ASN A 15 -7.63 -11.79 -3.46
C ASN A 15 -6.47 -10.88 -3.08
N GLY A 16 -6.66 -9.57 -3.22
CA GLY A 16 -5.65 -8.60 -2.79
C GLY A 16 -5.43 -8.66 -1.29
N LYS A 17 -6.50 -8.84 -0.51
CA LYS A 17 -6.40 -8.98 0.94
C LYS A 17 -5.55 -10.21 1.29
N ASN A 18 -5.81 -11.34 0.64
CA ASN A 18 -5.06 -12.56 0.90
C ASN A 18 -3.57 -12.37 0.62
N LEU A 19 -3.25 -11.70 -0.49
CA LEU A 19 -1.85 -11.39 -0.80
C LEU A 19 -1.24 -10.42 0.22
N ALA A 20 -2.00 -9.40 0.61
CA ALA A 20 -1.52 -8.40 1.58
C ALA A 20 -1.15 -9.07 2.91
N LEU A 21 -2.00 -9.96 3.39
CA LEU A 21 -1.74 -10.65 4.66
C LEU A 21 -0.53 -11.57 4.55
N LYS A 22 -0.35 -12.19 3.38
CA LYS A 22 0.82 -13.01 3.13
C LYS A 22 2.10 -12.18 3.12
N ILE A 23 2.06 -11.02 2.47
CA ILE A 23 3.21 -10.12 2.42
C ILE A 23 3.54 -9.62 3.83
N GLN A 24 2.51 -9.34 4.64
CA GLN A 24 2.72 -8.88 6.00
C GLN A 24 3.55 -9.87 6.83
N THR A 25 3.39 -11.16 6.59
CA THR A 25 4.18 -12.15 7.31
C THR A 25 5.65 -12.11 6.94
N LEU A 26 5.96 -11.56 5.75
CA LEU A 26 7.33 -11.48 5.26
C LEU A 26 8.02 -10.17 5.59
N ILE A 27 7.23 -9.11 5.78
CA ILE A 27 7.76 -7.78 6.09
C ILE A 27 7.30 -7.39 7.49
N LYS A 28 8.20 -7.52 8.42
CA LYS A 28 7.90 -7.24 9.82
C LYS A 28 7.50 -5.78 10.00
N ASP A 29 6.47 -5.57 10.82
CA ASP A 29 5.95 -4.24 11.16
C ASP A 29 5.30 -3.50 9.99
N SER A 30 5.00 -4.19 8.90
CA SER A 30 4.19 -3.60 7.84
C SER A 30 2.73 -3.47 8.30
N HIS A 31 2.04 -2.47 7.78
CA HIS A 31 0.64 -2.20 8.11
C HIS A 31 -0.23 -2.50 6.91
N VAL A 32 -1.31 -3.24 7.11
CA VAL A 32 -2.23 -3.61 6.04
C VAL A 32 -3.51 -2.81 6.19
N TYR A 33 -3.93 -2.17 5.09
CA TYR A 33 -5.18 -1.42 5.03
C TYR A 33 -6.10 -2.11 4.03
N ILE A 34 -7.23 -2.59 4.53
CA ILE A 34 -8.24 -3.29 3.74
C ILE A 34 -9.38 -2.31 3.51
N VAL A 35 -9.53 -1.86 2.25
CA VAL A 35 -10.57 -0.88 1.91
C VAL A 35 -11.84 -1.62 1.51
N SER A 36 -12.91 -1.42 2.27
CA SER A 36 -14.20 -2.02 2.02
C SER A 36 -15.15 -0.94 1.49
N ASN A 37 -15.86 -1.23 0.41
CA ASN A 37 -16.81 -0.29 -0.16
C ASN A 37 -18.15 -0.97 -0.42
N LYS A 38 -19.10 -0.25 -1.04
CA LYS A 38 -20.43 -0.78 -1.29
C LYS A 38 -20.43 -1.96 -2.24
N GLN A 39 -19.47 -2.01 -3.17
CA GLN A 39 -19.40 -3.05 -4.19
C GLN A 39 -18.57 -4.24 -3.74
N ASN A 40 -17.52 -3.99 -2.98
CA ASN A 40 -16.62 -5.02 -2.46
C ASN A 40 -16.59 -4.95 -0.96
N LYS A 41 -17.50 -5.68 -0.32
CA LYS A 41 -17.51 -5.71 1.14
C LYS A 41 -16.49 -6.72 1.63
N LEU A 42 -15.43 -6.22 2.19
CA LEU A 42 -14.40 -7.04 2.77
C LEU A 42 -14.60 -7.10 4.28
N GLN A 43 -14.19 -8.21 4.85
CA GLN A 43 -14.32 -8.41 6.28
C GLN A 43 -12.97 -8.72 6.88
N LEU A 44 -12.81 -8.36 8.13
CA LEU A 44 -11.65 -8.72 8.90
C LEU A 44 -12.10 -9.75 9.92
N GLU A 45 -11.71 -11.01 9.68
CA GLU A 45 -12.18 -12.12 10.51
C GLU A 45 -11.58 -12.09 11.90
N ASN A 46 -10.31 -11.74 11.97
CA ASN A 46 -9.60 -11.66 13.24
C ASN A 46 -8.93 -10.32 13.34
N GLU A 47 -9.20 -9.60 14.42
CA GLU A 47 -8.48 -8.37 14.66
C GLU A 47 -7.03 -8.71 14.99
N SER A 48 -6.13 -8.13 14.25
CA SER A 48 -4.72 -8.28 14.46
C SER A 48 -4.07 -6.91 14.53
N LYS A 49 -2.96 -6.86 15.21
CA LYS A 49 -2.16 -5.66 15.24
C LYS A 49 -1.69 -5.33 13.82
N ASN A 50 -1.81 -4.07 13.45
CA ASN A 50 -1.35 -3.55 12.17
C ASN A 50 -2.16 -4.02 10.96
N ILE A 51 -3.40 -4.45 11.18
CA ILE A 51 -4.35 -4.74 10.12
C ILE A 51 -5.58 -3.88 10.36
N PHE A 52 -5.92 -3.04 9.39
CA PHE A 52 -6.99 -2.05 9.53
C PHE A 52 -8.03 -2.21 8.45
N LEU A 53 -9.30 -2.27 8.87
CA LEU A 53 -10.43 -2.24 7.93
C LEU A 53 -10.86 -0.80 7.75
N VAL A 54 -10.81 -0.30 6.52
CA VAL A 54 -11.08 1.10 6.21
C VAL A 54 -12.35 1.20 5.39
N LYS A 55 -13.28 2.04 5.84
CA LYS A 55 -14.55 2.25 5.14
C LYS A 55 -14.59 3.55 4.35
N GLU A 56 -13.58 4.40 4.50
CA GLU A 56 -13.49 5.63 3.72
C GLU A 56 -13.04 5.33 2.29
N LYS A 57 -13.17 6.35 1.43
CA LYS A 57 -12.74 6.23 0.04
C LYS A 57 -11.23 6.02 -0.04
N LEU A 58 -10.81 5.28 -1.06
CA LEU A 58 -9.39 5.04 -1.28
C LEU A 58 -8.60 6.35 -1.39
N SER A 59 -9.17 7.37 -2.02
CA SER A 59 -8.50 8.67 -2.15
C SER A 59 -8.24 9.34 -0.80
N VAL A 60 -9.18 9.21 0.14
CA VAL A 60 -9.03 9.78 1.48
C VAL A 60 -7.94 9.03 2.24
N LEU A 61 -7.95 7.72 2.16
CA LEU A 61 -6.91 6.90 2.78
C LEU A 61 -5.54 7.24 2.21
N THR A 62 -5.45 7.38 0.90
CA THR A 62 -4.19 7.68 0.22
C THR A 62 -3.58 8.98 0.73
N GLU A 63 -4.41 10.00 0.92
CA GLU A 63 -3.92 11.28 1.47
C GLU A 63 -3.25 11.09 2.82
N LYS A 64 -3.89 10.30 3.69
CA LYS A 64 -3.34 10.04 5.02
C LYS A 64 -2.04 9.25 4.96
N LEU A 65 -1.99 8.25 4.08
CA LEU A 65 -0.81 7.41 3.96
C LEU A 65 0.39 8.17 3.42
N PHE A 66 0.16 9.15 2.53
CA PHE A 66 1.24 9.97 2.00
C PHE A 66 1.97 10.74 3.10
N LYS A 67 1.27 11.08 4.18
CA LYS A 67 1.85 11.81 5.29
C LYS A 67 2.61 10.93 6.27
N ASP A 68 2.15 9.67 6.41
CA ASP A 68 2.59 8.82 7.50
C ASP A 68 3.59 7.74 7.12
N TYR A 69 3.71 7.42 5.82
CA TYR A 69 4.50 6.27 5.38
C TYR A 69 5.57 6.65 4.38
N GLN A 70 6.69 5.95 4.46
CA GLN A 70 7.79 6.09 3.50
C GLN A 70 7.58 5.21 2.27
N TYR A 71 6.83 4.13 2.42
CA TYR A 71 6.56 3.17 1.34
C TYR A 71 5.08 2.83 1.36
N ILE A 72 4.46 2.80 0.18
CA ILE A 72 3.08 2.35 0.03
C ILE A 72 3.02 1.34 -1.10
N LEU A 73 2.54 0.14 -0.80
CA LEU A 73 2.31 -0.90 -1.80
C LEU A 73 0.80 -1.03 -2.04
N PHE A 74 0.38 -0.75 -3.26
CA PHE A 74 -1.01 -0.91 -3.65
C PHE A 74 -1.18 -2.23 -4.40
N ILE A 75 -2.14 -3.05 -3.96
CA ILE A 75 -2.47 -4.30 -4.62
C ILE A 75 -3.76 -4.08 -5.41
N MET A 76 -3.63 -3.59 -6.61
CA MET A 76 -4.77 -3.23 -7.45
C MET A 76 -4.27 -2.80 -8.83
N ALA A 77 -5.20 -2.47 -9.74
CA ALA A 77 -4.85 -2.03 -11.08
C ALA A 77 -4.04 -0.74 -11.04
N THR A 78 -3.01 -0.67 -11.87
CA THR A 78 -2.11 0.50 -11.95
C THR A 78 -2.89 1.80 -12.23
N GLY A 79 -3.90 1.74 -13.11
CA GLY A 79 -4.68 2.93 -13.44
C GLY A 79 -5.42 3.51 -12.24
N ILE A 80 -5.88 2.66 -11.35
CA ILE A 80 -6.53 3.12 -10.11
C ILE A 80 -5.52 3.87 -9.26
N VAL A 81 -4.33 3.30 -9.12
CA VAL A 81 -3.29 3.89 -8.27
C VAL A 81 -2.85 5.24 -8.82
N VAL A 82 -2.61 5.34 -10.12
CA VAL A 82 -2.20 6.61 -10.74
C VAL A 82 -3.22 7.70 -10.42
N ARG A 83 -4.49 7.38 -10.50
CA ARG A 83 -5.54 8.38 -10.26
C ARG A 83 -5.60 8.82 -8.80
N VAL A 84 -5.45 7.87 -7.86
CA VAL A 84 -5.60 8.23 -6.45
C VAL A 84 -4.37 8.92 -5.89
N ILE A 85 -3.19 8.69 -6.44
CA ILE A 85 -1.97 9.35 -5.94
C ILE A 85 -1.73 10.72 -6.57
N ALA A 86 -2.21 10.93 -7.81
CA ALA A 86 -1.90 12.14 -8.57
C ALA A 86 -2.13 13.45 -7.79
N PRO A 87 -3.26 13.64 -7.08
CA PRO A 87 -3.48 14.89 -6.36
C PRO A 87 -2.50 15.15 -5.22
N TYR A 88 -1.81 14.13 -4.75
CA TYR A 88 -0.96 14.22 -3.56
C TYR A 88 0.53 14.26 -3.87
N ILE A 89 0.90 14.09 -5.12
CA ILE A 89 2.30 14.12 -5.52
C ILE A 89 2.82 15.56 -5.41
N VAL A 90 3.87 15.74 -4.61
CA VAL A 90 4.45 17.06 -4.37
C VAL A 90 5.90 17.12 -4.82
N SER A 91 6.72 16.19 -4.34
CA SER A 91 8.16 16.25 -4.57
C SER A 91 8.79 14.87 -4.41
N LYS A 92 9.76 14.58 -5.28
CA LYS A 92 10.50 13.32 -5.16
C LYS A 92 11.29 13.22 -3.85
N PHE A 93 11.45 14.32 -3.15
CA PHE A 93 12.18 14.34 -1.88
C PHE A 93 11.28 14.09 -0.66
N SER A 94 9.99 14.40 -0.78
CA SER A 94 9.06 14.27 0.35
C SER A 94 8.02 13.19 0.16
N ASP A 95 7.73 12.80 -1.09
CA ASP A 95 6.70 11.82 -1.36
C ASP A 95 7.18 10.41 -1.01
N PRO A 96 6.25 9.53 -0.60
CA PRO A 96 6.61 8.14 -0.36
C PRO A 96 6.97 7.43 -1.65
N ALA A 97 7.68 6.33 -1.52
CA ALA A 97 7.88 5.41 -2.64
C ALA A 97 6.58 4.65 -2.87
N ILE A 98 6.09 4.65 -4.09
CA ILE A 98 4.83 4.01 -4.45
C ILE A 98 5.09 2.80 -5.34
N MET A 99 4.61 1.65 -4.91
CA MET A 99 4.71 0.40 -5.63
C MET A 99 3.33 -0.14 -5.89
N VAL A 100 3.17 -0.83 -7.01
CA VAL A 100 1.90 -1.44 -7.39
C VAL A 100 2.13 -2.88 -7.80
N THR A 101 1.27 -3.77 -7.35
CA THR A 101 1.30 -5.17 -7.80
C THR A 101 -0.11 -5.63 -8.07
N ASP A 102 -0.23 -6.68 -8.90
CA ASP A 102 -1.51 -7.35 -9.10
C ASP A 102 -1.79 -8.28 -7.92
N GLU A 103 -2.95 -8.93 -7.96
CA GLU A 103 -3.38 -9.82 -6.86
C GLU A 103 -2.54 -11.09 -6.74
N LYS A 104 -1.78 -11.41 -7.78
CA LYS A 104 -0.92 -12.59 -7.76
C LYS A 104 0.45 -12.28 -7.16
N GLY A 105 0.83 -11.01 -7.12
CA GLY A 105 2.12 -10.60 -6.60
C GLY A 105 3.31 -10.99 -7.46
N GLU A 106 3.07 -11.31 -8.74
CA GLU A 106 4.13 -11.77 -9.62
C GLU A 106 5.00 -10.63 -10.14
N ASN A 107 4.40 -9.45 -10.31
CA ASN A 107 5.11 -8.28 -10.84
C ASN A 107 4.83 -7.07 -9.97
N ILE A 108 5.89 -6.41 -9.54
CA ILE A 108 5.77 -5.19 -8.76
C ILE A 108 6.36 -4.05 -9.59
N ILE A 109 5.57 -3.00 -9.75
CA ILE A 109 5.95 -1.83 -10.53
C ILE A 109 6.19 -0.66 -9.58
N SER A 110 7.32 0.03 -9.76
CA SER A 110 7.60 1.24 -9.02
C SER A 110 7.05 2.43 -9.80
N LEU A 111 6.07 3.12 -9.23
CA LEU A 111 5.49 4.33 -9.83
C LEU A 111 6.20 5.59 -9.36
N LEU A 112 6.52 5.65 -8.08
CA LEU A 112 7.31 6.72 -7.50
C LEU A 112 8.41 6.05 -6.70
N SER A 113 9.65 6.40 -6.98
CA SER A 113 10.77 5.74 -6.29
C SER A 113 11.04 6.30 -4.90
N GLY A 114 10.33 7.36 -4.52
CA GLY A 114 10.63 8.03 -3.28
C GLY A 114 12.00 8.68 -3.35
N HIS A 115 12.49 9.18 -2.24
CA HIS A 115 13.84 9.70 -2.24
C HIS A 115 14.81 8.53 -2.04
N MET A 116 15.98 8.65 -2.66
CA MET A 116 17.09 7.70 -2.54
C MET A 116 16.81 6.31 -3.13
N GLY A 117 15.83 6.21 -4.04
CA GLY A 117 15.59 4.99 -4.78
C GLY A 117 15.07 3.82 -3.97
N GLY A 118 14.43 4.08 -2.82
CA GLY A 118 13.97 3.02 -1.93
C GLY A 118 13.02 2.04 -2.58
N ALA A 119 12.09 2.52 -3.42
CA ALA A 119 11.14 1.65 -4.08
C ALA A 119 11.81 0.69 -5.05
N ASN A 120 12.84 1.14 -5.75
CA ASN A 120 13.57 0.29 -6.67
C ASN A 120 14.27 -0.86 -5.95
N GLU A 121 14.83 -0.61 -4.80
CA GLU A 121 15.44 -1.67 -4.01
C GLU A 121 14.40 -2.67 -3.54
N MET A 122 13.24 -2.20 -3.12
CA MET A 122 12.16 -3.07 -2.68
C MET A 122 11.66 -3.97 -3.80
N THR A 123 11.49 -3.42 -5.00
CA THR A 123 10.94 -4.18 -6.11
C THR A 123 11.92 -5.20 -6.68
N LYS A 124 13.19 -5.08 -6.41
CA LYS A 124 14.20 -6.03 -6.87
C LYS A 124 14.25 -7.31 -6.05
N ARG A 125 13.59 -7.34 -4.95
CA ARG A 125 13.60 -8.50 -4.06
C ARG A 125 12.62 -9.59 -4.45
#